data_187cc5c33d68fad4fd498bcb122e29d1
#
_entry.id   187cc5c33d68fad4fd498bcb122e29d1
#
_cell.length_a   1.000
_cell.length_b   1.000
_cell.length_c   1.000
_cell.angle_alpha   90.00
_cell.angle_beta   90.00
_cell.angle_gamma   90.00
#
_symmetry.space_group_name_H-M   'P 1'
#
loop_
_entity.id
_entity.type
_entity.pdbx_description
1 polymer ?
#
loop_
_entity_poly.entity_id
_entity_poly.type
_entity_poly.pdbx_seq_one_letter_code
_entity_poly.pdbx_strand_id
1 'polypeptide(L)'
;SFVDNHDVTRVASILNNIRHLPLIYALAFGMPGIPCVYYGSEWGATGRKEDGDPALRACFDTPVFNELSDWIAKLANAKKISPALQYGNFSSIILTNEQCVFLREWQGERVLVAINAADYNYSASFNMGCDKAYDLITDREIQLNNGLELPGYSAFFLKL
;
A
#
# COMPACT_ATOMS: atom_id res chain seq x y z
N SER A 1 -8.06 8.68 3.71
CA SER A 1 -6.68 8.47 4.24
C SER A 1 -5.65 9.13 3.33
N PHE A 2 -4.61 9.67 3.90
CA PHE A 2 -3.46 10.25 3.18
C PHE A 2 -2.18 9.97 3.96
N VAL A 3 -1.05 10.04 3.28
CA VAL A 3 0.28 9.84 3.88
C VAL A 3 1.00 11.17 4.10
N ASP A 4 0.70 12.17 3.28
CA ASP A 4 1.13 13.56 3.43
C ASP A 4 0.14 14.53 2.77
N ASN A 5 0.33 15.82 2.99
CA ASN A 5 -0.45 16.91 2.40
C ASN A 5 0.37 18.22 2.41
N HIS A 6 -0.29 19.33 2.06
CA HIS A 6 0.32 20.66 1.98
C HIS A 6 0.72 21.30 3.33
N ASP A 7 0.39 20.68 4.46
CA ASP A 7 0.64 21.22 5.80
C ASP A 7 1.64 20.40 6.63
N VAL A 8 2.08 19.26 6.12
CA VAL A 8 3.03 18.37 6.81
C VAL A 8 4.24 18.07 5.94
N THR A 9 5.34 17.70 6.58
CA THR A 9 6.54 17.21 5.89
C THR A 9 6.16 16.08 4.92
N ARG A 10 6.64 16.13 3.69
CA ARG A 10 6.37 15.11 2.67
C ARG A 10 6.88 13.75 3.12
N VAL A 11 6.11 12.72 2.83
CA VAL A 11 6.39 11.35 3.31
C VAL A 11 7.79 10.87 2.90
N ALA A 12 8.26 11.18 1.70
CA ALA A 12 9.60 10.83 1.24
C ALA A 12 10.73 11.51 2.06
N SER A 13 10.44 12.63 2.74
CA SER A 13 11.39 13.31 3.62
C SER A 13 11.37 12.80 5.08
N ILE A 14 10.34 12.03 5.47
CA ILE A 14 10.19 11.48 6.83
C ILE A 14 10.89 10.12 6.95
N LEU A 15 10.86 9.33 5.87
CA LEU A 15 11.31 7.95 5.88
C LEU A 15 12.83 7.84 6.03
N ASN A 16 13.29 7.06 7.01
CA ASN A 16 14.70 6.69 7.14
C ASN A 16 15.14 5.67 6.08
N ASN A 17 14.19 4.91 5.53
CA ASN A 17 14.43 3.94 4.47
C ASN A 17 13.41 4.17 3.35
N ILE A 18 13.88 4.63 2.20
CA ILE A 18 13.03 4.95 1.05
C ILE A 18 12.28 3.72 0.47
N ARG A 19 12.77 2.50 0.73
CA ARG A 19 12.09 1.26 0.35
C ARG A 19 10.73 1.08 1.02
N HIS A 20 10.46 1.80 2.10
CA HIS A 20 9.15 1.82 2.75
C HIS A 20 8.13 2.68 2.00
N LEU A 21 8.55 3.58 1.11
CA LEU A 21 7.64 4.51 0.43
C LEU A 21 6.56 3.80 -0.39
N PRO A 22 6.84 2.79 -1.22
CA PRO A 22 5.81 2.02 -1.89
C PRO A 22 4.85 1.28 -0.93
N LEU A 23 5.37 0.81 0.22
CA LEU A 23 4.59 0.04 1.20
C LEU A 23 3.59 0.92 1.96
N ILE A 24 3.96 2.17 2.26
CA ILE A 24 3.06 3.15 2.88
C ILE A 24 1.87 3.44 1.96
N TYR A 25 2.10 3.55 0.64
CA TYR A 25 0.99 3.68 -0.32
C TYR A 25 0.17 2.40 -0.41
N ALA A 26 0.78 1.21 -0.40
CA ALA A 26 0.02 -0.04 -0.34
C ALA A 26 -0.87 -0.08 0.91
N LEU A 27 -0.38 0.31 2.07
CA LEU A 27 -1.18 0.42 3.28
C LEU A 27 -2.33 1.44 3.10
N ALA A 28 -2.06 2.65 2.60
CA ALA A 28 -3.07 3.69 2.42
C ALA A 28 -4.20 3.26 1.47
N PHE A 29 -3.87 2.55 0.38
CA PHE A 29 -4.86 2.03 -0.57
C PHE A 29 -5.60 0.78 -0.06
N GLY A 30 -4.97 -0.06 0.76
CA GLY A 30 -5.59 -1.24 1.38
C GLY A 30 -6.55 -0.90 2.52
N MET A 31 -6.25 0.14 3.30
CA MET A 31 -7.05 0.56 4.44
C MET A 31 -8.45 1.07 4.03
N PRO A 32 -9.44 1.04 4.97
CA PRO A 32 -10.73 1.68 4.78
C PRO A 32 -10.62 3.17 4.47
N GLY A 33 -11.58 3.69 3.70
CA GLY A 33 -11.66 5.08 3.31
C GLY A 33 -11.14 5.36 1.89
N ILE A 34 -11.13 6.63 1.52
CA ILE A 34 -10.70 7.11 0.21
C ILE A 34 -9.24 7.53 0.31
N PRO A 35 -8.31 6.87 -0.40
CA PRO A 35 -6.91 7.30 -0.42
C PRO A 35 -6.79 8.62 -1.18
N CYS A 36 -5.99 9.52 -0.64
CA CYS A 36 -5.64 10.79 -1.27
C CYS A 36 -4.12 10.83 -1.43
N VAL A 37 -3.66 11.09 -2.64
CA VAL A 37 -2.25 11.28 -2.97
C VAL A 37 -2.01 12.76 -3.22
N TYR A 38 -1.08 13.36 -2.48
CA TYR A 38 -0.74 14.76 -2.65
C TYR A 38 0.18 14.92 -3.87
N TYR A 39 -0.05 15.97 -4.68
CA TYR A 39 0.70 16.17 -5.92
C TYR A 39 2.22 16.23 -5.69
N GLY A 40 2.97 15.53 -6.51
CA GLY A 40 4.40 15.36 -6.38
C GLY A 40 4.82 14.17 -5.51
N SER A 41 4.01 13.77 -4.54
CA SER A 41 4.30 12.63 -3.67
C SER A 41 4.22 11.30 -4.42
N GLU A 42 3.46 11.23 -5.54
CA GLU A 42 3.37 10.06 -6.41
C GLU A 42 4.66 9.74 -7.17
N TRP A 43 5.61 10.65 -7.21
CA TRP A 43 6.98 10.38 -7.72
C TRP A 43 8.06 10.57 -6.67
N GLY A 44 7.67 10.75 -5.39
CA GLY A 44 8.60 10.84 -4.27
C GLY A 44 9.20 12.22 -4.07
N ALA A 45 8.49 13.30 -4.43
CA ALA A 45 8.91 14.66 -4.13
C ALA A 45 9.17 14.83 -2.62
N THR A 46 10.23 15.53 -2.30
CA THR A 46 10.65 15.84 -0.93
C THR A 46 10.25 17.27 -0.53
N GLY A 47 10.19 17.52 0.78
CA GLY A 47 9.93 18.83 1.36
C GLY A 47 9.70 18.70 2.86
N ARG A 48 10.36 19.55 3.65
CA ARG A 48 10.24 19.55 5.10
C ARG A 48 9.45 20.75 5.59
N LYS A 49 8.64 20.56 6.62
CA LYS A 49 7.81 21.64 7.16
C LYS A 49 8.63 22.78 7.77
N GLU A 50 9.77 22.45 8.35
CA GLU A 50 10.71 23.43 8.88
C GLU A 50 11.30 24.38 7.83
N ASP A 51 11.28 23.98 6.55
CA ASP A 51 11.75 24.80 5.42
C ASP A 51 10.65 25.74 4.88
N GLY A 52 9.47 25.71 5.50
CA GLY A 52 8.35 26.57 5.19
C GLY A 52 7.45 26.11 4.05
N ASP A 53 6.39 26.86 3.80
CA ASP A 53 5.36 26.55 2.79
C ASP A 53 5.89 26.30 1.37
N PRO A 54 6.89 27.05 0.84
CA PRO A 54 7.40 26.79 -0.50
C PRO A 54 8.00 25.40 -0.68
N ALA A 55 8.59 24.82 0.37
CA ALA A 55 9.12 23.46 0.33
C ALA A 55 8.01 22.39 0.26
N LEU A 56 6.87 22.65 0.90
CA LEU A 56 5.73 21.74 0.89
C LEU A 56 4.87 21.88 -0.37
N ARG A 57 4.77 23.11 -0.89
CA ARG A 57 3.89 23.51 -2.00
C ARG A 57 4.69 23.87 -3.26
N ALA A 58 5.76 23.11 -3.51
CA ALA A 58 6.61 23.34 -4.66
C ALA A 58 5.81 23.33 -5.97
N CYS A 59 6.14 24.25 -6.89
CA CYS A 59 5.62 24.22 -8.24
C CYS A 59 6.49 23.30 -9.07
N PHE A 60 5.85 22.39 -9.82
CA PHE A 60 6.53 21.49 -10.75
C PHE A 60 6.15 21.87 -12.18
N ASP A 61 7.11 22.23 -13.01
CA ASP A 61 6.87 22.60 -14.41
C ASP A 61 6.37 21.41 -15.23
N THR A 62 6.87 20.22 -14.92
CA THR A 62 6.46 18.97 -15.56
C THR A 62 6.35 17.85 -14.53
N PRO A 63 5.34 16.96 -14.65
CA PRO A 63 5.26 15.77 -13.80
C PRO A 63 6.39 14.80 -14.12
N VAL A 64 6.89 14.12 -13.09
CA VAL A 64 7.94 13.09 -13.20
C VAL A 64 7.31 11.74 -12.93
N PHE A 65 7.03 10.96 -13.99
CA PHE A 65 6.54 9.59 -13.82
C PHE A 65 7.72 8.63 -13.64
N ASN A 66 7.60 7.74 -12.64
CA ASN A 66 8.62 6.75 -12.28
C ASN A 66 7.97 5.46 -11.75
N GLU A 67 8.78 4.52 -11.28
CA GLU A 67 8.31 3.24 -10.73
C GLU A 67 7.30 3.41 -9.56
N LEU A 68 7.45 4.47 -8.74
CA LEU A 68 6.49 4.76 -7.68
C LEU A 68 5.14 5.21 -8.24
N SER A 69 5.13 6.03 -9.29
CA SER A 69 3.90 6.45 -9.97
C SER A 69 3.17 5.25 -10.57
N ASP A 70 3.90 4.34 -11.22
CA ASP A 70 3.34 3.10 -11.76
C ASP A 70 2.79 2.20 -10.66
N TRP A 71 3.49 2.09 -9.53
CA TRP A 71 3.04 1.35 -8.37
C TRP A 71 1.73 1.90 -7.81
N ILE A 72 1.65 3.21 -7.60
CA ILE A 72 0.43 3.87 -7.10
C ILE A 72 -0.73 3.71 -8.09
N ALA A 73 -0.47 3.77 -9.40
CA ALA A 73 -1.49 3.52 -10.41
C ALA A 73 -2.06 2.10 -10.33
N LYS A 74 -1.22 1.08 -10.09
CA LYS A 74 -1.66 -0.31 -9.88
C LYS A 74 -2.50 -0.45 -8.61
N LEU A 75 -2.07 0.17 -7.50
CA LEU A 75 -2.84 0.18 -6.24
C LEU A 75 -4.21 0.86 -6.42
N ALA A 76 -4.24 1.99 -7.12
CA ALA A 76 -5.47 2.70 -7.43
C ALA A 76 -6.42 1.85 -8.29
N ASN A 77 -5.88 1.16 -9.30
CA ASN A 77 -6.66 0.24 -10.12
C ASN A 77 -7.21 -0.94 -9.29
N ALA A 78 -6.38 -1.58 -8.47
CA ALA A 78 -6.80 -2.66 -7.58
C ALA A 78 -7.97 -2.22 -6.69
N LYS A 79 -7.86 -1.02 -6.06
CA LYS A 79 -8.95 -0.48 -5.25
C LYS A 79 -10.20 -0.15 -6.08
N LYS A 80 -10.04 0.39 -7.28
CA LYS A 80 -11.15 0.75 -8.18
C LYS A 80 -11.98 -0.45 -8.62
N ILE A 81 -11.32 -1.58 -8.88
CA ILE A 81 -12.01 -2.80 -9.38
C ILE A 81 -12.53 -3.71 -8.26
N SER A 82 -12.18 -3.46 -6.99
CA SER A 82 -12.57 -4.29 -5.84
C SER A 82 -13.55 -3.58 -4.93
N PRO A 83 -14.84 -3.98 -4.91
CA PRO A 83 -15.80 -3.53 -3.91
C PRO A 83 -15.36 -3.78 -2.47
N ALA A 84 -14.67 -4.89 -2.20
CA ALA A 84 -14.14 -5.19 -0.87
C ALA A 84 -13.12 -4.14 -0.40
N LEU A 85 -12.21 -3.69 -1.27
CA LEU A 85 -11.25 -2.62 -0.95
C LEU A 85 -11.91 -1.25 -0.80
N GLN A 86 -13.04 -1.00 -1.48
CA GLN A 86 -13.77 0.26 -1.39
C GLN A 86 -14.65 0.34 -0.14
N TYR A 87 -15.51 -0.66 0.05
CA TYR A 87 -16.62 -0.62 1.02
C TYR A 87 -16.48 -1.65 2.14
N GLY A 88 -15.53 -2.59 2.03
CA GLY A 88 -15.44 -3.76 2.89
C GLY A 88 -15.10 -3.44 4.34
N ASN A 89 -15.53 -4.31 5.22
CA ASN A 89 -15.09 -4.33 6.63
C ASN A 89 -13.58 -4.58 6.70
N PHE A 90 -13.00 -4.24 7.83
CA PHE A 90 -11.59 -4.45 8.13
C PHE A 90 -11.44 -5.49 9.24
N SER A 91 -10.61 -6.51 9.04
CA SER A 91 -10.27 -7.50 10.06
C SER A 91 -8.76 -7.75 10.05
N SER A 92 -8.08 -7.48 11.16
CA SER A 92 -6.65 -7.76 11.31
C SER A 92 -6.42 -9.26 11.45
N ILE A 93 -5.46 -9.80 10.68
CA ILE A 93 -5.05 -11.22 10.72
C ILE A 93 -3.69 -11.35 11.40
N ILE A 94 -2.69 -10.59 10.95
CA ILE A 94 -1.34 -10.53 11.53
C ILE A 94 -0.97 -9.06 11.69
N LEU A 95 -0.44 -8.72 12.84
CA LEU A 95 0.14 -7.40 13.10
C LEU A 95 1.37 -7.56 13.98
N THR A 96 2.51 -7.20 13.45
CA THR A 96 3.80 -7.14 14.15
C THR A 96 4.38 -5.73 14.01
N ASN A 97 5.63 -5.54 14.38
CA ASN A 97 6.33 -4.25 14.17
C ASN A 97 6.61 -3.96 12.69
N GLU A 98 6.72 -4.99 11.86
CA GLU A 98 7.16 -4.86 10.46
C GLU A 98 6.23 -5.56 9.46
N GLN A 99 5.28 -6.38 9.92
CA GLN A 99 4.33 -7.07 9.06
C GLN A 99 2.89 -6.71 9.42
N CYS A 100 2.09 -6.53 8.37
CA CYS A 100 0.66 -6.25 8.51
C CYS A 100 -0.10 -7.09 7.48
N VAL A 101 -0.99 -7.97 7.97
CA VAL A 101 -1.90 -8.75 7.12
C VAL A 101 -3.31 -8.52 7.63
N PHE A 102 -4.21 -8.08 6.75
CA PHE A 102 -5.61 -7.83 7.10
C PHE A 102 -6.55 -8.19 5.95
N LEU A 103 -7.77 -8.52 6.31
CA LEU A 103 -8.85 -8.86 5.39
C LEU A 103 -9.77 -7.65 5.17
N ARG A 104 -10.14 -7.44 3.92
CA ARG A 104 -11.25 -6.58 3.49
C ARG A 104 -12.35 -7.46 2.92
N GLU A 105 -13.59 -7.29 3.38
CA GLU A 105 -14.70 -8.13 2.95
C GLU A 105 -15.95 -7.31 2.69
N TRP A 106 -16.59 -7.55 1.54
CA TRP A 106 -17.84 -6.93 1.12
C TRP A 106 -18.68 -7.86 0.25
N GLN A 107 -19.92 -8.16 0.68
CA GLN A 107 -20.91 -8.93 -0.10
C GLN A 107 -20.33 -10.21 -0.74
N GLY A 108 -19.51 -10.95 0.00
CA GLY A 108 -18.89 -12.19 -0.44
C GLY A 108 -17.55 -12.04 -1.19
N GLU A 109 -17.18 -10.83 -1.61
CA GLU A 109 -15.81 -10.59 -2.07
C GLU A 109 -14.88 -10.40 -0.88
N ARG A 110 -13.74 -11.11 -0.91
CA ARG A 110 -12.70 -11.02 0.11
C ARG A 110 -11.36 -10.67 -0.54
N VAL A 111 -10.67 -9.68 0.02
CA VAL A 111 -9.31 -9.31 -0.38
C VAL A 111 -8.41 -9.28 0.86
N LEU A 112 -7.38 -10.11 0.84
CA LEU A 112 -6.32 -10.11 1.83
C LEU A 112 -5.23 -9.13 1.40
N VAL A 113 -4.97 -8.12 2.21
CA VAL A 113 -3.84 -7.19 2.04
C VAL A 113 -2.71 -7.67 2.94
N ALA A 114 -1.54 -7.94 2.37
CA ALA A 114 -0.39 -8.43 3.11
C ALA A 114 0.83 -7.56 2.79
N ILE A 115 1.49 -7.03 3.80
CA ILE A 115 2.62 -6.11 3.70
C ILE A 115 3.74 -6.57 4.61
N ASN A 116 4.96 -6.64 4.08
CA ASN A 116 6.18 -6.86 4.83
C ASN A 116 7.13 -5.66 4.67
N ALA A 117 7.38 -4.93 5.74
CA ALA A 117 8.28 -3.79 5.77
C ALA A 117 9.72 -4.15 6.19
N ALA A 118 9.96 -5.40 6.62
CA ALA A 118 11.30 -5.90 6.91
C ALA A 118 12.13 -6.09 5.63
N ASP A 119 13.43 -6.21 5.78
CA ASP A 119 14.37 -6.50 4.69
C ASP A 119 14.57 -8.01 4.45
N TYR A 120 13.88 -8.86 5.22
CA TYR A 120 13.92 -10.32 5.15
C TYR A 120 12.56 -10.92 4.81
N ASN A 121 12.57 -12.17 4.34
CA ASN A 121 11.36 -12.92 4.07
C ASN A 121 10.63 -13.27 5.39
N TYR A 122 9.31 -13.16 5.36
CA TYR A 122 8.46 -13.50 6.49
C TYR A 122 7.40 -14.54 6.08
N SER A 123 7.36 -15.67 6.78
CA SER A 123 6.35 -16.70 6.58
C SER A 123 5.10 -16.37 7.39
N ALA A 124 4.11 -15.79 6.74
CA ALA A 124 2.83 -15.45 7.34
C ALA A 124 1.93 -16.69 7.38
N SER A 125 1.62 -17.21 8.58
CA SER A 125 0.74 -18.38 8.78
C SER A 125 -0.70 -17.94 9.02
N PHE A 126 -1.62 -18.36 8.16
CA PHE A 126 -3.05 -18.12 8.27
C PHE A 126 -3.81 -19.12 7.39
N ASN A 127 -5.11 -19.31 7.66
CA ASN A 127 -5.98 -20.13 6.81
C ASN A 127 -7.20 -19.30 6.37
N MET A 128 -7.31 -19.04 5.07
CA MET A 128 -8.43 -18.29 4.48
C MET A 128 -9.50 -19.22 3.85
N GLY A 129 -9.34 -20.55 3.99
CA GLY A 129 -10.26 -21.53 3.42
C GLY A 129 -10.11 -21.71 1.90
N CYS A 130 -8.98 -21.28 1.35
CA CYS A 130 -8.64 -21.48 -0.07
C CYS A 130 -7.13 -21.66 -0.22
N ASP A 131 -6.74 -22.43 -1.24
CA ASP A 131 -5.32 -22.76 -1.51
C ASP A 131 -4.68 -21.79 -2.51
N LYS A 132 -5.48 -20.90 -3.09
CA LYS A 132 -5.06 -19.96 -4.15
C LYS A 132 -5.77 -18.63 -3.99
N ALA A 133 -5.10 -17.57 -4.41
CA ALA A 133 -5.64 -16.23 -4.51
C ALA A 133 -5.12 -15.53 -5.78
N TYR A 134 -5.81 -14.48 -6.21
CA TYR A 134 -5.40 -13.68 -7.35
C TYR A 134 -4.88 -12.31 -6.88
N ASP A 135 -3.62 -12.00 -7.17
CA ASP A 135 -3.03 -10.71 -6.80
C ASP A 135 -3.47 -9.61 -7.75
N LEU A 136 -4.28 -8.67 -7.24
CA LEU A 136 -4.84 -7.53 -7.99
C LEU A 136 -3.79 -6.51 -8.43
N ILE A 137 -2.56 -6.58 -7.91
CA ILE A 137 -1.48 -5.65 -8.26
C ILE A 137 -0.67 -6.19 -9.44
N THR A 138 -0.39 -7.49 -9.45
CA THR A 138 0.50 -8.12 -10.44
C THR A 138 -0.22 -8.95 -11.49
N ASP A 139 -1.55 -9.10 -11.34
CA ASP A 139 -2.40 -9.95 -12.20
C ASP A 139 -1.90 -11.41 -12.26
N ARG A 140 -1.53 -11.99 -11.10
CA ARG A 140 -1.00 -13.36 -11.00
C ARG A 140 -1.74 -14.18 -9.95
N GLU A 141 -1.84 -15.47 -10.20
CA GLU A 141 -2.25 -16.44 -9.19
C GLU A 141 -1.12 -16.69 -8.20
N ILE A 142 -1.46 -16.67 -6.91
CA ILE A 142 -0.56 -16.89 -5.78
C ILE A 142 -1.06 -18.09 -4.99
N GLN A 143 -0.17 -19.01 -4.61
CA GLN A 143 -0.48 -20.16 -3.77
C GLN A 143 -0.50 -19.74 -2.30
N LEU A 144 -1.52 -20.21 -1.56
CA LEU A 144 -1.74 -19.92 -0.14
C LEU A 144 -1.67 -21.20 0.70
N ASN A 145 -0.58 -21.90 0.70
CA ASN A 145 -0.37 -23.19 1.42
C ASN A 145 -0.41 -23.00 2.95
N ASN A 146 -1.61 -22.77 3.53
CA ASN A 146 -1.83 -22.37 4.94
C ASN A 146 -1.09 -21.10 5.36
N GLY A 147 -0.86 -20.20 4.41
CA GLY A 147 -0.16 -18.94 4.64
C GLY A 147 0.44 -18.36 3.37
N LEU A 148 1.35 -17.41 3.53
CA LEU A 148 2.00 -16.70 2.44
C LEU A 148 3.44 -16.37 2.81
N GLU A 149 4.39 -16.67 1.91
CA GLU A 149 5.75 -16.12 1.99
C GLU A 149 5.74 -14.68 1.51
N LEU A 150 6.09 -13.75 2.40
CA LEU A 150 6.21 -12.33 2.12
C LEU A 150 7.69 -11.98 1.95
N PRO A 151 8.18 -11.76 0.73
CA PRO A 151 9.54 -11.25 0.51
C PRO A 151 9.77 -9.94 1.26
N GLY A 152 11.01 -9.63 1.56
CA GLY A 152 11.37 -8.35 2.16
C GLY A 152 10.90 -7.17 1.30
N TYR A 153 10.33 -6.15 1.93
CA TYR A 153 9.74 -4.96 1.29
C TYR A 153 8.71 -5.30 0.21
N SER A 154 7.75 -6.15 0.53
CA SER A 154 6.70 -6.56 -0.39
C SER A 154 5.30 -6.18 0.08
N ALA A 155 4.38 -6.06 -0.89
CA ALA A 155 2.96 -5.93 -0.62
C ALA A 155 2.14 -6.69 -1.66
N PHE A 156 1.03 -7.29 -1.23
CA PHE A 156 0.09 -8.07 -2.02
C PHE A 156 -1.34 -7.67 -1.72
N PHE A 157 -2.19 -7.66 -2.75
CA PHE A 157 -3.64 -7.47 -2.66
C PHE A 157 -4.31 -8.70 -3.26
N LEU A 158 -4.57 -9.70 -2.43
CA LEU A 158 -4.96 -11.04 -2.82
C LEU A 158 -6.48 -11.21 -2.75
N LYS A 159 -7.13 -11.27 -3.90
CA LYS A 159 -8.55 -11.66 -4.02
C LYS A 159 -8.65 -13.16 -3.81
N LEU A 160 -9.42 -13.57 -2.78
CA LEU A 160 -9.62 -14.96 -2.34
C LEU A 160 -10.79 -15.60 -3.07
#